data_88beba1abdb1b31ca3d5ea7c555272d8
#
_entry.id   88beba1abdb1b31ca3d5ea7c555272d8
#
_cell.length_a   1.000
_cell.length_b   1.000
_cell.length_c   1.000
_cell.angle_alpha   90.00
_cell.angle_beta   90.00
_cell.angle_gamma   90.00
#
_symmetry.space_group_name_H-M   'P 1'
#
loop_
_entity.id
_entity.type
_entity.pdbx_description
1 polymer ?
#
loop_
_entity_poly.entity_id
_entity_poly.type
_entity_poly.pdbx_seq_one_letter_code
_entity_poly.pdbx_strand_id
1 'polypeptide(L)'
;EKMPVFPDVAFFDLAPDWVCEILSPSNMRLDRTKKVPLYASFGVKHLWLINPRDKTLEVLRLEAGRWVLLSSYAEVDKVKAEPFQDMEFDLGNLWE
;
A
#
# COMPACT_ATOMS: atom_id res chain seq x y z
N GLU A 1 -9.77 6.66 10.47
CA GLU A 1 -8.68 7.23 9.66
C GLU A 1 -8.90 6.97 8.18
N LYS A 2 -8.93 8.03 7.42
CA LYS A 2 -9.13 7.91 5.99
C LYS A 2 -7.81 7.60 5.31
N MET A 3 -7.79 6.53 4.56
CA MET A 3 -6.60 6.20 3.79
C MET A 3 -6.47 7.14 2.59
N PRO A 4 -5.26 7.66 2.34
CA PRO A 4 -5.08 8.51 1.18
C PRO A 4 -5.22 7.70 -0.11
N VAL A 5 -5.97 8.24 -1.03
CA VAL A 5 -6.13 7.66 -2.35
C VAL A 5 -5.72 8.74 -3.34
N PHE A 6 -4.74 8.44 -4.15
CA PHE A 6 -4.21 9.42 -5.10
C PHE A 6 -4.80 9.15 -6.48
N PRO A 7 -5.74 10.00 -6.92
CA PRO A 7 -6.43 9.72 -8.17
C PRO A 7 -5.54 9.86 -9.40
N ASP A 8 -4.53 10.70 -9.31
CA ASP A 8 -3.62 10.87 -10.42
C ASP A 8 -2.32 11.50 -9.95
N VAL A 9 -1.46 11.80 -10.90
CA VAL A 9 -0.09 12.16 -10.62
C VAL A 9 0.10 13.59 -10.13
N ALA A 10 -0.95 14.38 -10.10
CA ALA A 10 -0.81 15.78 -9.70
C ALA A 10 -0.35 15.92 -8.26
N PHE A 11 -0.56 14.90 -7.45
CA PHE A 11 -0.18 14.93 -6.06
C PHE A 11 1.30 14.72 -5.82
N PHE A 12 2.04 14.35 -6.83
CA PHE A 12 3.43 13.93 -6.61
C PHE A 12 4.42 15.07 -6.57
N ASP A 13 3.95 16.31 -6.65
CA ASP A 13 4.82 17.45 -6.35
C ASP A 13 5.37 17.33 -4.93
N LEU A 14 4.55 16.79 -4.02
CA LEU A 14 4.97 16.53 -2.65
C LEU A 14 4.78 15.03 -2.42
N ALA A 15 5.81 14.26 -2.69
CA ALA A 15 5.73 12.82 -2.54
C ALA A 15 5.33 12.46 -1.12
N PRO A 16 4.24 11.73 -0.93
CA PRO A 16 3.85 11.31 0.41
C PRO A 16 4.80 10.27 0.95
N ASP A 17 4.87 10.16 2.28
CA ASP A 17 5.67 9.10 2.87
C ASP A 17 5.00 7.74 2.78
N TRP A 18 3.70 7.72 2.58
CA TRP A 18 2.93 6.48 2.58
C TRP A 18 1.79 6.56 1.59
N VAL A 19 1.61 5.50 0.82
CA VAL A 19 0.52 5.35 -0.14
C VAL A 19 -0.13 4.01 0.12
N CYS A 20 -1.45 3.98 0.07
CA CYS A 20 -2.21 2.75 0.16
C CYS A 20 -3.01 2.57 -1.12
N GLU A 21 -2.75 1.48 -1.84
CA GLU A 21 -3.48 1.17 -3.07
C GLU A 21 -4.42 0.02 -2.81
N ILE A 22 -5.67 0.18 -3.25
CA ILE A 22 -6.66 -0.86 -3.14
C ILE A 22 -6.81 -1.49 -4.52
N LEU A 23 -6.40 -2.74 -4.63
CA LEU A 23 -6.35 -3.43 -5.91
C LEU A 23 -7.73 -3.98 -6.26
N SER A 24 -8.04 -4.01 -7.54
CA SER A 24 -9.23 -4.67 -8.04
C SER A 24 -8.85 -5.53 -9.23
N PRO A 25 -9.68 -6.53 -9.60
CA PRO A 25 -9.35 -7.35 -10.75
C PRO A 25 -9.14 -6.54 -12.03
N SER A 26 -9.84 -5.43 -12.17
CA SER A 26 -9.75 -4.63 -13.38
C SER A 26 -8.52 -3.74 -13.44
N ASN A 27 -7.94 -3.36 -12.29
CA ASN A 27 -6.82 -2.42 -12.29
C ASN A 27 -5.54 -2.99 -11.70
N MET A 28 -5.54 -4.25 -11.28
CA MET A 28 -4.38 -4.84 -10.61
C MET A 28 -3.13 -4.80 -11.47
N ARG A 29 -3.27 -5.11 -12.76
CA ARG A 29 -2.12 -5.08 -13.66
C ARG A 29 -1.55 -3.67 -13.77
N LEU A 30 -2.42 -2.68 -13.95
CA LEU A 30 -1.99 -1.29 -14.07
C LEU A 30 -1.28 -0.85 -12.78
N ASP A 31 -1.87 -1.16 -11.63
CA ASP A 31 -1.28 -0.75 -10.37
C ASP A 31 0.11 -1.33 -10.21
N ARG A 32 0.27 -2.63 -10.47
CA ARG A 32 1.56 -3.29 -10.23
C ARG A 32 2.59 -2.95 -11.29
N THR A 33 2.19 -2.73 -12.53
CA THR A 33 3.17 -2.50 -13.61
C THR A 33 3.48 -1.04 -13.83
N LYS A 34 2.59 -0.13 -13.44
CA LYS A 34 2.77 1.31 -13.69
C LYS A 34 2.85 2.11 -12.41
N LYS A 35 1.88 1.95 -11.52
CA LYS A 35 1.81 2.80 -10.34
C LYS A 35 2.87 2.46 -9.31
N VAL A 36 3.11 1.18 -9.06
CA VAL A 36 4.09 0.78 -8.06
C VAL A 36 5.49 1.28 -8.42
N PRO A 37 5.96 1.10 -9.66
CA PRO A 37 7.24 1.72 -10.03
C PRO A 37 7.21 3.24 -10.00
N LEU A 38 6.07 3.84 -10.33
CA LEU A 38 5.96 5.29 -10.32
C LEU A 38 6.14 5.84 -8.91
N TYR A 39 5.53 5.21 -7.92
CA TYR A 39 5.69 5.66 -6.54
C TYR A 39 7.15 5.58 -6.10
N ALA A 40 7.86 4.54 -6.52
CA ALA A 40 9.27 4.43 -6.20
C ALA A 40 10.06 5.58 -6.81
N SER A 41 9.74 5.94 -8.05
CA SER A 41 10.45 7.00 -8.74
C SER A 41 10.24 8.36 -8.09
N PHE A 42 9.11 8.55 -7.39
CA PHE A 42 8.82 9.77 -6.67
C PHE A 42 9.32 9.76 -5.23
N GLY A 43 9.92 8.67 -4.79
CA GLY A 43 10.49 8.61 -3.46
C GLY A 43 9.49 8.35 -2.35
N VAL A 44 8.35 7.78 -2.66
CA VAL A 44 7.40 7.35 -1.64
C VAL A 44 8.08 6.26 -0.79
N LYS A 45 8.02 6.41 0.53
CA LYS A 45 8.82 5.54 1.40
C LYS A 45 8.12 4.25 1.79
N HIS A 46 6.81 4.26 1.86
CA HIS A 46 6.04 3.07 2.24
C HIS A 46 4.85 2.92 1.33
N LEU A 47 4.55 1.67 1.00
CA LEU A 47 3.43 1.34 0.11
C LEU A 47 2.70 0.14 0.68
N TRP A 48 1.40 0.27 0.83
CA TRP A 48 0.53 -0.84 1.20
C TRP A 48 -0.32 -1.22 0.01
N LEU A 49 -0.36 -2.50 -0.30
CA LEU A 49 -1.21 -3.02 -1.36
C LEU A 49 -2.29 -3.88 -0.72
N ILE A 50 -3.53 -3.43 -0.86
CA ILE A 50 -4.68 -4.14 -0.29
C ILE A 50 -5.42 -4.82 -1.43
N ASN A 51 -5.65 -6.12 -1.29
CA ASN A 51 -6.41 -6.89 -2.26
C ASN A 51 -7.67 -7.41 -1.58
N PRO A 52 -8.82 -6.75 -1.75
CA PRO A 52 -10.05 -7.17 -1.08
C PRO A 52 -10.56 -8.53 -1.57
N ARG A 53 -10.27 -8.87 -2.81
CA ARG A 53 -10.71 -10.15 -3.35
C ARG A 53 -10.04 -11.32 -2.63
N ASP A 54 -8.72 -11.19 -2.44
CA ASP A 54 -7.95 -12.23 -1.78
C ASP A 54 -7.83 -11.99 -0.29
N LYS A 55 -8.31 -10.83 0.19
CA LYS A 55 -8.26 -10.43 1.59
C LYS A 55 -6.84 -10.44 2.12
N THR A 56 -5.98 -9.72 1.40
CA THR A 56 -4.57 -9.63 1.76
C THR A 56 -4.12 -8.19 1.83
N LEU A 57 -3.06 -7.98 2.62
CA LEU A 57 -2.36 -6.71 2.72
C LEU A 57 -0.88 -6.98 2.61
N GLU A 58 -0.22 -6.32 1.68
CA GLU A 58 1.23 -6.38 1.54
C GLU A 58 1.81 -5.03 1.95
N VAL A 59 2.87 -5.08 2.76
CA VAL A 59 3.53 -3.89 3.28
C VAL A 59 4.93 -3.82 2.69
N LEU A 60 5.22 -2.72 2.00
CA LEU A 60 6.49 -2.55 1.32
C LEU A 60 7.18 -1.28 1.79
N ARG A 61 8.50 -1.32 1.79
CA ARG A 61 9.34 -0.16 2.11
C ARG A 61 10.29 0.09 0.95
N LEU A 62 10.51 1.36 0.65
CA LEU A 62 11.43 1.73 -0.43
C LEU A 62 12.86 1.74 0.11
N GLU A 63 13.74 0.97 -0.53
CA GLU A 63 15.15 0.93 -0.18
C GLU A 63 15.99 0.99 -1.44
N ALA A 64 16.83 2.00 -1.53
CA ALA A 64 17.73 2.17 -2.69
C ALA A 64 16.96 2.14 -4.01
N GLY A 65 15.79 2.79 -4.03
CA GLY A 65 14.98 2.89 -5.24
C GLY A 65 14.17 1.65 -5.56
N ARG A 66 14.16 0.65 -4.70
CA ARG A 66 13.44 -0.60 -4.93
C ARG A 66 12.49 -0.88 -3.79
N TRP A 67 11.36 -1.51 -4.13
CA TRP A 67 10.40 -1.91 -3.11
C TRP A 67 10.82 -3.23 -2.47
N VAL A 68 10.82 -3.23 -1.15
CA VAL A 68 11.14 -4.43 -0.36
C VAL A 68 9.88 -4.84 0.39
N LEU A 69 9.47 -6.08 0.22
CA LEU A 69 8.32 -6.59 0.93
C LEU A 69 8.72 -6.88 2.37
N LEU A 70 8.10 -6.15 3.30
CA LEU A 70 8.40 -6.32 4.72
C LEU A 70 7.54 -7.39 5.37
N SER A 71 6.26 -7.41 5.02
CA SER A 71 5.34 -8.34 5.65
C SER A 71 4.09 -8.47 4.79
N SER A 72 3.39 -9.58 4.99
CA SER A 72 2.12 -9.85 4.35
C SER A 72 1.15 -10.32 5.41
N TYR A 73 -0.09 -9.85 5.30
CA TYR A 73 -1.16 -10.20 6.23
C TYR A 73 -2.35 -10.68 5.43
N ALA A 74 -3.18 -11.51 6.05
CA ALA A 74 -4.33 -12.06 5.35
C ALA A 74 -5.50 -12.25 6.32
N GLU A 75 -6.70 -12.24 5.78
CA GLU A 75 -7.93 -12.61 6.47
C GLU A 75 -8.18 -11.74 7.70
N VAL A 76 -8.05 -12.30 8.88
CA VAL A 76 -8.33 -11.59 10.13
C VAL A 76 -7.08 -11.32 10.93
N ASP A 77 -5.93 -11.35 10.30
CA ASP A 77 -4.68 -11.08 10.99
C ASP A 77 -4.71 -9.73 11.67
N LYS A 78 -3.99 -9.62 12.76
CA LYS A 78 -3.75 -8.34 13.39
C LYS A 78 -2.55 -7.69 12.73
N VAL A 79 -2.71 -6.41 12.37
CA VAL A 79 -1.71 -5.70 11.60
C VAL A 79 -1.02 -4.67 12.47
N LYS A 80 0.30 -4.71 12.44
CA LYS A 80 1.14 -3.74 13.14
C LYS A 80 2.33 -3.52 12.23
N ALA A 81 2.20 -2.57 11.32
CA ALA A 81 3.10 -2.47 10.18
C ALA A 81 3.56 -1.05 9.92
N GLU A 82 4.78 -0.93 9.37
CA GLU A 82 5.33 0.37 8.98
C GLU A 82 4.44 1.05 7.95
N PRO A 83 4.29 2.36 8.02
CA PRO A 83 4.91 3.27 8.99
C PRO A 83 4.11 3.47 10.26
N PHE A 84 3.14 2.61 10.54
CA PHE A 84 2.23 2.77 11.66
C PHE A 84 2.42 1.66 12.69
N GLN A 85 3.66 1.29 12.95
CA GLN A 85 3.94 0.15 13.80
C GLN A 85 3.55 0.35 15.26
N ASP A 86 3.26 1.59 15.66
CA ASP A 86 2.77 1.84 17.01
C ASP A 86 1.27 1.58 17.15
N MET A 87 0.59 1.30 16.06
CA MET A 87 -0.84 1.06 16.05
C MET A 87 -1.11 -0.36 15.57
N GLU A 88 -2.08 -1.00 16.19
CA GLU A 88 -2.51 -2.32 15.78
C GLU A 88 -3.96 -2.28 15.38
N PHE A 89 -4.32 -2.95 14.30
CA PHE A 89 -5.71 -3.06 13.91
C PHE A 89 -6.00 -4.44 13.36
N ASP A 90 -7.29 -4.79 13.36
CA ASP A 90 -7.75 -6.07 12.82
C ASP A 90 -7.97 -5.92 11.34
N LEU A 91 -7.23 -6.69 10.55
CA LEU A 91 -7.37 -6.64 9.10
C LEU A 91 -8.78 -7.01 8.66
N GLY A 92 -9.43 -7.90 9.41
CA GLY A 92 -10.79 -8.32 9.08
C GLY A 92 -11.78 -7.18 8.98
N ASN A 93 -11.52 -6.06 9.66
CA ASN A 93 -12.42 -4.91 9.59
C ASN A 93 -12.46 -4.29 8.21
N LEU A 94 -11.45 -4.50 7.39
CA LEU A 94 -11.43 -3.96 6.03
C LEU A 94 -12.36 -4.71 5.08
N TRP A 95 -12.77 -5.91 5.44
CA TRP A 95 -13.55 -6.76 4.54
C TRP A 95 -15.04 -6.73 4.81
N GLU A 96 -15.45 -6.00 5.82
CA GLU A 96 -16.87 -5.92 6.19
C GLU A 96 -17.68 -5.08 5.24
#